data_d58882b777f4372083b95be7bc0e6022
#
_entry.id   d58882b777f4372083b95be7bc0e6022
#
_cell.length_a   1.000
_cell.length_b   1.000
_cell.length_c   1.000
_cell.angle_alpha   90.00
_cell.angle_beta   90.00
_cell.angle_gamma   90.00
#
_symmetry.space_group_name_H-M   'P 1'
#
loop_
_entity.id
_entity.type
_entity.pdbx_description
1 polymer ?
#
loop_
_entity_poly.entity_id
_entity_poly.type
_entity_poly.pdbx_seq_one_letter_code
_entity_poly.pdbx_strand_id
1 'polypeptide(L)'
;MKNRRVGLWLIGAWGGVSATAVLGLAAWKRNLTDGTSMVTMLPLFDALDLDGPDAFVVGGHDIRQSSFVDAVQDLHRRSNVFDASLIDACKPQLEEWGANVRPGTILNAGAAIAKLADNPEANLADTPRAVIERIQADLQKFKADNKLDQVLVLNVSSTEPPFAIGESHQSMPKFLRALEARQNMIPASSMYAWAAIDLGMPYINFTPSLGASFVAALELVQERKTVTGGKDGKTGETLMKSVLAPMFALRNFRILSWVGHNIFGNRDGLVLDDPANKESKIRTKDQLIQQIVGYKPQTHVSIEYIESLDDWKTAWDHIHFQGFLGTKMIMQFIWQGCDSILAAPLVLDIARLTLFAHRRGEVGVLRQLACFFKSPMGVEEHDFFEQFRMLEEYVRAV
;
A
#
# COMPACT_ATOMS: atom_id res chain seq x y z
N MET A 1 -26.66 13.01 -6.48
CA MET A 1 -25.43 12.20 -6.70
C MET A 1 -25.74 11.10 -7.69
N LYS A 2 -24.92 10.90 -8.73
CA LYS A 2 -25.09 9.73 -9.62
C LYS A 2 -24.87 8.48 -8.78
N ASN A 3 -25.72 7.47 -8.96
CA ASN A 3 -25.63 6.20 -8.23
C ASN A 3 -24.47 5.36 -8.81
N ARG A 4 -23.21 5.79 -8.53
CA ARG A 4 -22.00 5.11 -9.03
C ARG A 4 -21.78 3.80 -8.27
N ARG A 5 -21.28 2.81 -8.99
CA ARG A 5 -20.79 1.55 -8.43
C ARG A 5 -19.32 1.37 -8.80
N VAL A 6 -18.45 1.35 -7.81
CA VAL A 6 -17.00 1.24 -8.00
C VAL A 6 -16.46 0.00 -7.32
N GLY A 7 -15.53 -0.69 -7.98
CA GLY A 7 -14.86 -1.86 -7.46
C GLY A 7 -13.56 -1.51 -6.77
N LEU A 8 -13.34 -2.04 -5.58
CA LEU A 8 -12.05 -2.07 -4.92
C LEU A 8 -11.54 -3.51 -4.93
N TRP A 9 -10.54 -3.77 -5.76
CA TRP A 9 -9.92 -5.09 -5.89
C TRP A 9 -8.60 -5.12 -5.14
N LEU A 10 -8.55 -5.88 -4.04
CA LEU A 10 -7.43 -5.94 -3.13
C LEU A 10 -6.53 -7.15 -3.42
N ILE A 11 -5.23 -6.92 -3.63
CA ILE A 11 -4.24 -7.99 -3.70
C ILE A 11 -3.69 -8.22 -2.30
N GLY A 12 -3.84 -9.46 -1.79
CA GLY A 12 -3.67 -9.81 -0.38
C GLY A 12 -4.96 -9.55 0.40
N ALA A 13 -6.10 -9.98 -0.16
CA ALA A 13 -7.45 -9.69 0.34
C ALA A 13 -7.68 -10.13 1.79
N TRP A 14 -7.11 -11.26 2.20
CA TRP A 14 -7.21 -11.77 3.57
C TRP A 14 -6.11 -11.24 4.52
N GLY A 15 -5.29 -10.28 4.07
CA GLY A 15 -4.28 -9.61 4.90
C GLY A 15 -4.91 -8.68 5.95
N GLY A 16 -4.19 -8.40 7.04
CA GLY A 16 -4.68 -7.54 8.13
C GLY A 16 -5.13 -6.17 7.65
N VAL A 17 -4.34 -5.51 6.81
CA VAL A 17 -4.66 -4.18 6.23
C VAL A 17 -5.93 -4.24 5.39
N SER A 18 -6.04 -5.24 4.48
CA SER A 18 -7.23 -5.44 3.66
C SER A 18 -8.47 -5.69 4.51
N ALA A 19 -8.39 -6.65 5.42
CA ALA A 19 -9.50 -7.04 6.28
C ALA A 19 -9.99 -5.86 7.14
N THR A 20 -9.07 -5.07 7.70
CA THR A 20 -9.40 -3.86 8.47
C THR A 20 -10.03 -2.78 7.59
N ALA A 21 -9.50 -2.54 6.38
CA ALA A 21 -10.09 -1.56 5.45
C ALA A 21 -11.49 -1.97 5.01
N VAL A 22 -11.72 -3.27 4.75
CA VAL A 22 -13.03 -3.81 4.35
C VAL A 22 -14.03 -3.76 5.49
N LEU A 23 -13.61 -4.10 6.73
CA LEU A 23 -14.45 -3.93 7.93
C LEU A 23 -14.80 -2.45 8.15
N GLY A 24 -13.80 -1.55 8.05
CA GLY A 24 -14.00 -0.10 8.19
C GLY A 24 -14.98 0.44 7.14
N LEU A 25 -14.85 0.01 5.88
CA LEU A 25 -15.78 0.39 4.81
C LEU A 25 -17.21 -0.13 5.06
N ALA A 26 -17.36 -1.38 5.52
CA ALA A 26 -18.65 -1.96 5.88
C ALA A 26 -19.29 -1.23 7.08
N ALA A 27 -18.48 -0.89 8.09
CA ALA A 27 -18.91 -0.13 9.26
C ALA A 27 -19.34 1.31 8.87
N TRP A 28 -18.56 1.97 8.00
CA TRP A 28 -18.89 3.30 7.50
C TRP A 28 -20.20 3.30 6.71
N LYS A 29 -20.41 2.32 5.83
CA LYS A 29 -21.66 2.14 5.09
C LYS A 29 -22.88 1.98 6.01
N ARG A 30 -22.70 1.45 7.21
CA ARG A 30 -23.75 1.24 8.22
C ARG A 30 -23.83 2.36 9.26
N ASN A 31 -23.04 3.42 9.14
CA ASN A 31 -22.92 4.51 10.12
C ASN A 31 -22.50 4.02 11.52
N LEU A 32 -21.68 2.98 11.60
CA LEU A 32 -21.11 2.43 12.84
C LEU A 32 -19.73 2.99 13.16
N THR A 33 -19.16 3.79 12.28
CA THR A 33 -17.91 4.53 12.48
C THR A 33 -17.99 5.88 11.79
N ASP A 34 -17.17 6.82 12.24
CA ASP A 34 -17.01 8.13 11.61
C ASP A 34 -15.80 8.16 10.65
N GLY A 35 -15.44 9.34 10.17
CA GLY A 35 -14.30 9.55 9.26
C GLY A 35 -12.97 9.82 9.96
N THR A 36 -12.84 9.57 11.27
CA THR A 36 -11.59 9.74 12.00
C THR A 36 -10.47 8.93 11.33
N SER A 37 -9.29 9.53 11.19
CA SER A 37 -8.11 9.00 10.49
C SER A 37 -8.20 8.96 8.96
N MET A 38 -9.32 9.27 8.35
CA MET A 38 -9.42 9.43 6.90
C MET A 38 -9.09 10.86 6.49
N VAL A 39 -8.03 11.04 5.72
CA VAL A 39 -7.57 12.35 5.19
C VAL A 39 -8.65 12.98 4.31
N THR A 40 -9.33 12.18 3.50
CA THR A 40 -10.40 12.65 2.60
C THR A 40 -11.69 13.05 3.31
N MET A 41 -11.73 12.99 4.64
CA MET A 41 -12.83 13.51 5.49
C MET A 41 -12.49 14.87 6.11
N LEU A 42 -11.30 15.42 5.81
CA LEU A 42 -10.98 16.82 6.18
C LEU A 42 -11.81 17.80 5.33
N PRO A 43 -12.19 18.97 5.86
CA PRO A 43 -13.00 19.97 5.15
C PRO A 43 -12.43 20.40 3.79
N LEU A 44 -11.13 20.29 3.62
CA LEU A 44 -10.45 20.54 2.34
C LEU A 44 -11.06 19.74 1.17
N PHE A 45 -11.57 18.53 1.43
CA PHE A 45 -12.06 17.62 0.39
C PHE A 45 -13.57 17.70 0.16
N ASP A 46 -14.30 18.54 0.89
CA ASP A 46 -15.78 18.62 0.81
C ASP A 46 -16.28 19.04 -0.59
N ALA A 47 -15.47 19.78 -1.34
CA ALA A 47 -15.80 20.22 -2.69
C ALA A 47 -15.62 19.11 -3.75
N LEU A 48 -14.91 18.01 -3.43
CA LEU A 48 -14.66 16.93 -4.38
C LEU A 48 -15.84 15.95 -4.43
N ASP A 49 -16.22 15.53 -5.64
CA ASP A 49 -17.20 14.45 -5.86
C ASP A 49 -16.57 13.07 -5.61
N LEU A 50 -16.12 12.82 -4.37
CA LEU A 50 -15.53 11.56 -3.95
C LEU A 50 -16.63 10.49 -3.71
N ASP A 51 -16.25 9.23 -4.00
CA ASP A 51 -17.17 8.12 -3.78
C ASP A 51 -17.37 7.86 -2.27
N GLY A 52 -18.63 7.75 -1.86
CA GLY A 52 -19.03 7.37 -0.50
C GLY A 52 -19.04 5.85 -0.31
N PRO A 53 -19.27 5.36 0.92
CA PRO A 53 -19.18 3.93 1.24
C PRO A 53 -20.19 3.07 0.45
N ASP A 54 -21.35 3.62 0.08
CA ASP A 54 -22.38 2.89 -0.67
C ASP A 54 -22.01 2.60 -2.12
N ALA A 55 -21.04 3.35 -2.67
CA ALA A 55 -20.57 3.15 -4.04
C ALA A 55 -19.71 1.88 -4.19
N PHE A 56 -19.07 1.44 -3.11
CA PHE A 56 -18.03 0.41 -3.17
C PHE A 56 -18.59 -1.00 -3.17
N VAL A 57 -18.02 -1.83 -4.03
CA VAL A 57 -18.06 -3.29 -4.00
C VAL A 57 -16.62 -3.78 -3.89
N VAL A 58 -16.36 -4.72 -2.98
CA VAL A 58 -15.02 -5.24 -2.74
C VAL A 58 -14.87 -6.64 -3.34
N GLY A 59 -13.69 -6.90 -3.89
CA GLY A 59 -13.20 -8.21 -4.32
C GLY A 59 -11.68 -8.25 -4.15
N GLY A 60 -11.05 -9.30 -4.63
CA GLY A 60 -9.59 -9.37 -4.53
C GLY A 60 -9.00 -10.71 -4.91
N HIS A 61 -7.68 -10.78 -4.74
CA HIS A 61 -6.92 -12.02 -4.83
C HIS A 61 -6.19 -12.31 -3.51
N ASP A 62 -6.17 -13.58 -3.10
CA ASP A 62 -5.31 -14.03 -2.01
C ASP A 62 -4.73 -15.41 -2.32
N ILE A 63 -3.58 -15.72 -1.72
CA ILE A 63 -2.89 -16.99 -1.86
C ILE A 63 -3.28 -18.00 -0.78
N ARG A 64 -4.12 -17.58 0.16
CA ARG A 64 -4.61 -18.38 1.29
C ARG A 64 -6.09 -18.71 1.12
N GLN A 65 -6.51 -19.77 1.79
CA GLN A 65 -7.93 -20.11 1.99
C GLN A 65 -8.39 -19.48 3.30
N SER A 66 -9.22 -18.44 3.22
CA SER A 66 -9.76 -17.73 4.38
C SER A 66 -11.01 -16.93 3.97
N SER A 67 -11.47 -16.06 4.84
CA SER A 67 -12.54 -15.11 4.57
C SER A 67 -12.25 -13.75 5.23
N PHE A 68 -12.97 -12.68 4.86
CA PHE A 68 -12.89 -11.41 5.59
C PHE A 68 -13.34 -11.58 7.04
N VAL A 69 -14.36 -12.42 7.29
CA VAL A 69 -14.84 -12.69 8.66
C VAL A 69 -13.76 -13.34 9.50
N ASP A 70 -13.11 -14.40 8.99
CA ASP A 70 -12.03 -15.09 9.71
C ASP A 70 -10.86 -14.16 9.95
N ALA A 71 -10.48 -13.34 8.96
CA ALA A 71 -9.36 -12.42 9.06
C ALA A 71 -9.59 -11.34 10.13
N VAL A 72 -10.77 -10.72 10.18
CA VAL A 72 -11.08 -9.72 11.21
C VAL A 72 -11.26 -10.34 12.61
N GLN A 73 -11.82 -11.55 12.70
CA GLN A 73 -11.90 -12.29 13.96
C GLN A 73 -10.51 -12.69 14.48
N ASP A 74 -9.59 -13.05 13.59
CA ASP A 74 -8.21 -13.35 13.96
C ASP A 74 -7.49 -12.11 14.51
N LEU A 75 -7.63 -10.96 13.85
CA LEU A 75 -7.12 -9.68 14.34
C LEU A 75 -7.73 -9.29 15.70
N HIS A 76 -9.04 -9.47 15.88
CA HIS A 76 -9.68 -9.22 17.17
C HIS A 76 -9.12 -10.13 18.28
N ARG A 77 -9.01 -11.43 18.03
CA ARG A 77 -8.51 -12.38 19.04
C ARG A 77 -7.05 -12.13 19.41
N ARG A 78 -6.20 -11.82 18.42
CA ARG A 78 -4.76 -11.70 18.61
C ARG A 78 -4.35 -10.32 19.08
N SER A 79 -4.90 -9.30 18.48
CA SER A 79 -4.45 -7.92 18.69
C SER A 79 -5.43 -7.07 19.50
N ASN A 80 -6.63 -7.59 19.78
CA ASN A 80 -7.71 -6.90 20.52
C ASN A 80 -8.00 -5.50 19.94
N VAL A 81 -8.04 -5.41 18.61
CA VAL A 81 -8.35 -4.20 17.86
C VAL A 81 -9.81 -4.16 17.53
N PHE A 82 -10.64 -3.36 17.42
CA PHE A 82 -12.09 -3.26 17.21
C PHE A 82 -12.94 -4.30 17.99
N ASP A 83 -14.18 -3.93 18.28
CA ASP A 83 -15.09 -4.74 19.08
C ASP A 83 -15.69 -5.92 18.28
N ALA A 84 -15.94 -7.04 18.96
CA ALA A 84 -16.62 -8.19 18.37
C ALA A 84 -18.01 -7.83 17.85
N SER A 85 -18.75 -6.95 18.54
CA SER A 85 -20.05 -6.46 18.10
C SER A 85 -20.02 -5.72 16.75
N LEU A 86 -18.92 -5.02 16.45
CA LEU A 86 -18.72 -4.37 15.16
C LEU A 86 -18.55 -5.41 14.05
N ILE A 87 -17.79 -6.48 14.33
CA ILE A 87 -17.62 -7.60 13.38
C ILE A 87 -18.98 -8.25 13.10
N ASP A 88 -19.75 -8.58 14.13
CA ASP A 88 -21.06 -9.21 14.00
C ASP A 88 -22.04 -8.35 13.20
N ALA A 89 -22.04 -7.05 13.46
CA ALA A 89 -22.88 -6.10 12.73
C ALA A 89 -22.49 -6.02 11.23
N CYS A 90 -21.22 -6.16 10.88
CA CYS A 90 -20.73 -6.06 9.50
C CYS A 90 -20.67 -7.40 8.77
N LYS A 91 -20.80 -8.53 9.48
CA LYS A 91 -20.63 -9.88 8.94
C LYS A 91 -21.34 -10.14 7.62
N PRO A 92 -22.64 -9.80 7.42
CA PRO A 92 -23.31 -10.05 6.14
C PRO A 92 -22.62 -9.36 4.95
N GLN A 93 -22.09 -8.14 5.14
CA GLN A 93 -21.40 -7.41 4.10
C GLN A 93 -20.01 -8.01 3.82
N LEU A 94 -19.32 -8.47 4.87
CA LEU A 94 -18.02 -9.15 4.74
C LEU A 94 -18.16 -10.47 3.97
N GLU A 95 -19.21 -11.24 4.22
CA GLU A 95 -19.53 -12.48 3.51
C GLU A 95 -19.87 -12.21 2.03
N GLU A 96 -20.72 -11.22 1.75
CA GLU A 96 -21.08 -10.81 0.39
C GLU A 96 -19.85 -10.44 -0.42
N TRP A 97 -18.99 -9.58 0.12
CA TRP A 97 -17.78 -9.14 -0.57
C TRP A 97 -16.72 -10.23 -0.65
N GLY A 98 -16.63 -11.09 0.36
CA GLY A 98 -15.73 -12.24 0.39
C GLY A 98 -15.98 -13.22 -0.77
N ALA A 99 -17.21 -13.35 -1.22
CA ALA A 99 -17.57 -14.18 -2.37
C ALA A 99 -16.92 -13.71 -3.70
N ASN A 100 -16.42 -12.48 -3.77
CA ASN A 100 -15.70 -11.95 -4.93
C ASN A 100 -14.20 -12.24 -4.91
N VAL A 101 -13.64 -12.76 -3.82
CA VAL A 101 -12.20 -13.07 -3.74
C VAL A 101 -11.87 -14.33 -4.52
N ARG A 102 -10.75 -14.30 -5.24
CA ARG A 102 -10.28 -15.37 -6.13
C ARG A 102 -8.87 -15.83 -5.72
N PRO A 103 -8.44 -17.03 -6.14
CA PRO A 103 -7.07 -17.48 -5.95
C PRO A 103 -6.06 -16.54 -6.59
N GLY A 104 -5.07 -16.12 -5.82
CA GLY A 104 -3.97 -15.29 -6.29
C GLY A 104 -2.88 -16.06 -7.02
N THR A 105 -1.65 -15.54 -7.00
CA THR A 105 -0.47 -16.24 -7.54
C THR A 105 0.73 -16.05 -6.64
N ILE A 106 1.56 -17.09 -6.54
CA ILE A 106 2.88 -17.05 -5.90
C ILE A 106 4.02 -17.08 -6.92
N LEU A 107 3.70 -17.06 -8.19
CA LEU A 107 4.74 -17.05 -9.25
C LEU A 107 5.65 -15.82 -9.05
N ASN A 108 6.92 -16.06 -8.77
CA ASN A 108 7.93 -15.02 -8.49
C ASN A 108 7.65 -14.11 -7.28
N ALA A 109 6.77 -14.51 -6.36
CA ALA A 109 6.50 -13.75 -5.14
C ALA A 109 7.62 -13.85 -4.08
N GLY A 110 8.54 -14.80 -4.24
CA GLY A 110 9.61 -15.10 -3.28
C GLY A 110 9.25 -16.24 -2.32
N ALA A 111 10.29 -16.88 -1.80
CA ALA A 111 10.13 -18.11 -1.00
C ALA A 111 9.37 -17.89 0.32
N ALA A 112 9.58 -16.76 0.97
CA ALA A 112 8.90 -16.42 2.24
C ALA A 112 7.37 -16.29 2.02
N ILE A 113 6.95 -15.62 0.95
CA ILE A 113 5.53 -15.48 0.60
C ILE A 113 4.94 -16.82 0.15
N ALA A 114 5.68 -17.60 -0.64
CA ALA A 114 5.22 -18.90 -1.10
C ALA A 114 4.92 -19.87 0.04
N LYS A 115 5.64 -19.80 1.15
CA LYS A 115 5.38 -20.59 2.36
C LYS A 115 4.06 -20.24 3.08
N LEU A 116 3.50 -19.06 2.83
CA LEU A 116 2.22 -18.65 3.39
C LEU A 116 1.02 -19.14 2.57
N ALA A 117 1.26 -19.63 1.34
CA ALA A 117 0.21 -20.10 0.46
C ALA A 117 -0.29 -21.48 0.89
N ASP A 118 -1.57 -21.56 1.18
CA ASP A 118 -2.29 -22.81 1.45
C ASP A 118 -3.42 -23.08 0.43
N ASN A 119 -3.67 -22.14 -0.48
CA ASN A 119 -4.58 -22.33 -1.59
C ASN A 119 -3.87 -23.07 -2.74
N PRO A 120 -4.27 -24.31 -3.08
CA PRO A 120 -3.61 -25.09 -4.13
C PRO A 120 -3.69 -24.42 -5.51
N GLU A 121 -4.71 -23.62 -5.78
CA GLU A 121 -4.85 -22.90 -7.05
C GLU A 121 -3.86 -21.73 -7.20
N ALA A 122 -3.32 -21.21 -6.09
CA ALA A 122 -2.26 -20.21 -6.12
C ALA A 122 -0.90 -20.79 -6.52
N ASN A 123 -0.74 -22.11 -6.42
CA ASN A 123 0.48 -22.86 -6.71
C ASN A 123 0.53 -23.43 -8.15
N LEU A 124 -0.44 -23.14 -8.99
CA LEU A 124 -0.42 -23.61 -10.37
C LEU A 124 0.82 -23.09 -11.09
N ALA A 125 1.55 -24.01 -11.74
CA ALA A 125 2.76 -23.71 -12.49
C ALA A 125 2.39 -23.02 -13.81
N ASP A 126 2.19 -21.72 -13.74
CA ASP A 126 1.82 -20.87 -14.86
C ASP A 126 3.02 -20.09 -15.40
N THR A 127 2.91 -19.64 -16.64
CA THR A 127 3.80 -18.61 -17.18
C THR A 127 3.30 -17.22 -16.74
N PRO A 128 4.16 -16.18 -16.69
CA PRO A 128 3.71 -14.82 -16.39
C PRO A 128 2.54 -14.36 -17.29
N ARG A 129 2.52 -14.74 -18.57
CA ARG A 129 1.41 -14.41 -19.48
C ARG A 129 0.11 -15.08 -19.05
N ALA A 130 0.12 -16.38 -18.74
CA ALA A 130 -1.08 -17.11 -18.31
C ALA A 130 -1.62 -16.56 -16.98
N VAL A 131 -0.74 -16.19 -16.05
CA VAL A 131 -1.12 -15.53 -14.81
C VAL A 131 -1.79 -14.18 -15.08
N ILE A 132 -1.21 -13.34 -15.96
CA ILE A 132 -1.79 -12.05 -16.34
C ILE A 132 -3.18 -12.24 -16.95
N GLU A 133 -3.33 -13.17 -17.91
CA GLU A 133 -4.61 -13.46 -18.57
C GLU A 133 -5.69 -13.96 -17.58
N ARG A 134 -5.32 -14.80 -16.62
CA ARG A 134 -6.22 -15.25 -15.54
C ARG A 134 -6.67 -14.09 -14.66
N ILE A 135 -5.73 -13.23 -14.22
CA ILE A 135 -6.06 -12.04 -13.42
C ILE A 135 -6.99 -11.10 -14.20
N GLN A 136 -6.74 -10.91 -15.50
CA GLN A 136 -7.60 -10.08 -16.36
C GLN A 136 -9.02 -10.65 -16.46
N ALA A 137 -9.15 -11.96 -16.63
CA ALA A 137 -10.46 -12.64 -16.66
C ALA A 137 -11.23 -12.43 -15.35
N ASP A 138 -10.56 -12.57 -14.20
CA ASP A 138 -11.17 -12.35 -12.89
C ASP A 138 -11.63 -10.90 -12.70
N LEU A 139 -10.80 -9.93 -13.09
CA LEU A 139 -11.14 -8.49 -13.02
C LEU A 139 -12.32 -8.12 -13.93
N GLN A 140 -12.34 -8.64 -15.15
CA GLN A 140 -13.44 -8.41 -16.11
C GLN A 140 -14.74 -9.03 -15.60
N LYS A 141 -14.67 -10.26 -15.08
CA LYS A 141 -15.81 -10.96 -14.48
C LYS A 141 -16.35 -10.20 -13.28
N PHE A 142 -15.48 -9.77 -12.36
CA PHE A 142 -15.86 -8.96 -11.20
C PHE A 142 -16.59 -7.67 -11.61
N LYS A 143 -16.03 -6.96 -12.60
CA LYS A 143 -16.63 -5.73 -13.14
C LYS A 143 -18.02 -5.99 -13.73
N ALA A 144 -18.16 -7.04 -14.54
CA ALA A 144 -19.41 -7.38 -15.21
C ALA A 144 -20.49 -7.88 -14.25
N ASP A 145 -20.18 -8.85 -13.39
CA ASP A 145 -21.12 -9.46 -12.44
C ASP A 145 -21.70 -8.41 -11.48
N ASN A 146 -20.88 -7.46 -11.05
CA ASN A 146 -21.27 -6.41 -10.13
C ASN A 146 -21.74 -5.11 -10.82
N LYS A 147 -21.73 -5.04 -12.15
CA LYS A 147 -22.12 -3.85 -12.95
C LYS A 147 -21.39 -2.59 -12.50
N LEU A 148 -20.05 -2.68 -12.42
CA LEU A 148 -19.21 -1.61 -11.91
C LEU A 148 -18.85 -0.62 -13.02
N ASP A 149 -18.92 0.66 -12.72
CA ASP A 149 -18.47 1.73 -13.62
C ASP A 149 -16.94 1.74 -13.75
N GLN A 150 -16.25 1.63 -12.62
CA GLN A 150 -14.80 1.60 -12.51
C GLN A 150 -14.35 0.47 -11.57
N VAL A 151 -13.12 -0.01 -11.74
CA VAL A 151 -12.43 -0.91 -10.80
C VAL A 151 -11.04 -0.37 -10.54
N LEU A 152 -10.68 -0.22 -9.27
CA LEU A 152 -9.33 0.05 -8.82
C LEU A 152 -8.70 -1.24 -8.31
N VAL A 153 -7.50 -1.56 -8.78
CA VAL A 153 -6.66 -2.64 -8.21
C VAL A 153 -5.65 -2.02 -7.26
N LEU A 154 -5.69 -2.43 -5.99
CA LEU A 154 -4.83 -1.91 -4.94
C LEU A 154 -4.04 -3.06 -4.29
N ASN A 155 -2.71 -2.98 -4.38
CA ASN A 155 -1.82 -3.99 -3.83
C ASN A 155 -1.45 -3.66 -2.38
N VAL A 156 -1.91 -4.49 -1.45
CA VAL A 156 -1.62 -4.46 -0.01
C VAL A 156 -1.08 -5.81 0.48
N SER A 157 -0.51 -6.61 -0.43
CA SER A 157 0.07 -7.91 -0.12
C SER A 157 1.39 -7.77 0.67
N SER A 158 1.92 -8.90 1.13
CA SER A 158 3.24 -8.95 1.76
C SER A 158 4.35 -8.50 0.82
N THR A 159 5.43 -7.97 1.41
CA THR A 159 6.58 -7.43 0.68
C THR A 159 7.35 -8.53 -0.06
N GLU A 160 7.47 -8.41 -1.37
CA GLU A 160 8.33 -9.26 -2.20
C GLU A 160 9.81 -8.93 -2.00
N PRO A 161 10.73 -9.88 -2.23
CA PRO A 161 12.15 -9.58 -2.26
C PRO A 161 12.48 -8.57 -3.37
N PRO A 162 13.63 -7.83 -3.27
CA PRO A 162 14.08 -6.93 -4.30
C PRO A 162 14.18 -7.61 -5.66
N PHE A 163 13.67 -6.96 -6.69
CA PHE A 163 13.69 -7.48 -8.05
C PHE A 163 14.59 -6.61 -8.93
N ALA A 164 15.52 -7.25 -9.65
CA ALA A 164 16.43 -6.56 -10.55
C ALA A 164 15.72 -6.20 -11.87
N ILE A 165 15.64 -4.91 -12.17
CA ILE A 165 15.12 -4.41 -13.44
C ILE A 165 16.16 -4.69 -14.54
N GLY A 166 15.81 -5.52 -15.52
CA GLY A 166 16.64 -5.84 -16.67
C GLY A 166 16.25 -5.08 -17.93
N GLU A 167 16.89 -5.41 -19.04
CA GLU A 167 16.68 -4.78 -20.34
C GLU A 167 15.23 -4.91 -20.85
N SER A 168 14.58 -6.04 -20.57
CA SER A 168 13.17 -6.28 -20.92
C SER A 168 12.19 -5.28 -20.30
N HIS A 169 12.54 -4.64 -19.18
CA HIS A 169 11.68 -3.68 -18.48
C HIS A 169 11.78 -2.24 -19.00
N GLN A 170 12.74 -1.97 -19.91
CA GLN A 170 13.08 -0.62 -20.38
C GLN A 170 12.15 -0.08 -21.47
N SER A 171 11.32 -0.93 -22.09
CA SER A 171 10.28 -0.50 -23.01
C SER A 171 9.19 -1.56 -23.17
N MET A 172 7.98 -1.10 -23.47
CA MET A 172 6.84 -2.00 -23.70
C MET A 172 7.08 -3.05 -24.80
N PRO A 173 7.66 -2.72 -25.98
CA PRO A 173 7.93 -3.74 -27.00
C PRO A 173 8.93 -4.81 -26.54
N LYS A 174 9.94 -4.45 -25.74
CA LYS A 174 10.90 -5.42 -25.18
C LYS A 174 10.21 -6.31 -24.13
N PHE A 175 9.36 -5.71 -23.30
CA PHE A 175 8.62 -6.43 -22.28
C PHE A 175 7.65 -7.45 -22.88
N LEU A 176 6.88 -7.08 -23.90
CA LEU A 176 5.95 -7.96 -24.59
C LEU A 176 6.67 -9.13 -25.25
N ARG A 177 7.80 -8.89 -25.95
CA ARG A 177 8.63 -9.97 -26.52
C ARG A 177 9.13 -10.95 -25.46
N ALA A 178 9.51 -10.46 -24.29
CA ALA A 178 9.96 -11.32 -23.20
C ALA A 178 8.81 -12.14 -22.60
N LEU A 179 7.61 -11.60 -22.51
CA LEU A 179 6.40 -12.35 -22.14
C LEU A 179 6.08 -13.45 -23.16
N GLU A 180 6.16 -13.15 -24.45
CA GLU A 180 5.95 -14.13 -25.53
C GLU A 180 6.99 -15.26 -25.52
N ALA A 181 8.24 -14.91 -25.23
CA ALA A 181 9.32 -15.88 -25.06
C ALA A 181 9.21 -16.69 -23.75
N ARG A 182 8.15 -16.50 -22.96
CA ARG A 182 7.89 -17.16 -21.68
C ARG A 182 9.02 -16.97 -20.66
N GLN A 183 9.68 -15.82 -20.69
CA GLN A 183 10.71 -15.49 -19.72
C GLN A 183 10.08 -15.21 -18.37
N ASN A 184 10.61 -15.84 -17.34
CA ASN A 184 10.18 -15.67 -15.96
C ASN A 184 10.86 -14.42 -15.35
N MET A 185 10.45 -13.22 -15.75
CA MET A 185 11.20 -11.98 -15.56
C MET A 185 10.47 -10.90 -14.77
N ILE A 186 9.29 -11.18 -14.24
CA ILE A 186 8.54 -10.19 -13.45
C ILE A 186 8.00 -10.79 -12.14
N PRO A 187 7.99 -10.02 -11.04
CA PRO A 187 7.41 -10.47 -9.78
C PRO A 187 5.88 -10.46 -9.83
N ALA A 188 5.24 -11.14 -8.87
CA ALA A 188 3.79 -11.23 -8.80
C ALA A 188 3.11 -9.85 -8.77
N SER A 189 3.62 -8.90 -7.98
CA SER A 189 3.09 -7.53 -7.91
C SER A 189 3.04 -6.82 -9.27
N SER A 190 4.02 -7.09 -10.15
CA SER A 190 4.07 -6.51 -11.48
C SER A 190 3.15 -7.23 -12.47
N MET A 191 2.87 -8.52 -12.27
CA MET A 191 1.85 -9.23 -13.06
C MET A 191 0.45 -8.67 -12.77
N TYR A 192 0.13 -8.40 -11.49
CA TYR A 192 -1.11 -7.73 -11.12
C TYR A 192 -1.21 -6.31 -11.68
N ALA A 193 -0.11 -5.55 -11.59
CA ALA A 193 -0.04 -4.20 -12.16
C ALA A 193 -0.29 -4.21 -13.67
N TRP A 194 0.41 -5.08 -14.39
CA TRP A 194 0.26 -5.22 -15.84
C TRP A 194 -1.16 -5.60 -16.22
N ALA A 195 -1.73 -6.61 -15.56
CA ALA A 195 -3.09 -7.08 -15.82
C ALA A 195 -4.14 -5.98 -15.67
N ALA A 196 -4.06 -5.20 -14.59
CA ALA A 196 -4.98 -4.11 -14.31
C ALA A 196 -4.84 -2.96 -15.33
N ILE A 197 -3.60 -2.49 -15.53
CA ILE A 197 -3.29 -1.36 -16.41
C ILE A 197 -3.67 -1.69 -17.86
N ASP A 198 -3.40 -2.89 -18.34
CA ASP A 198 -3.73 -3.33 -19.70
C ASP A 198 -5.25 -3.34 -19.98
N LEU A 199 -6.06 -3.54 -18.94
CA LEU A 199 -7.53 -3.37 -18.99
C LEU A 199 -7.98 -1.90 -18.85
N GLY A 200 -7.07 -0.94 -18.76
CA GLY A 200 -7.38 0.47 -18.49
C GLY A 200 -7.85 0.72 -17.05
N MET A 201 -7.64 -0.21 -16.14
CA MET A 201 -8.00 -0.06 -14.74
C MET A 201 -6.84 0.59 -13.96
N PRO A 202 -7.12 1.55 -13.05
CA PRO A 202 -6.12 2.09 -12.16
C PRO A 202 -5.44 1.01 -11.32
N TYR A 203 -4.13 1.17 -11.09
CA TYR A 203 -3.35 0.31 -10.19
C TYR A 203 -2.57 1.14 -9.18
N ILE A 204 -2.72 0.81 -7.90
CA ILE A 204 -1.96 1.43 -6.81
C ILE A 204 -1.17 0.37 -6.05
N ASN A 205 0.09 0.69 -5.77
CA ASN A 205 0.98 -0.17 -4.98
C ASN A 205 1.20 0.43 -3.58
N PHE A 206 0.59 -0.17 -2.56
CA PHE A 206 0.78 0.23 -1.16
C PHE A 206 1.97 -0.49 -0.50
N THR A 207 2.64 -1.39 -1.22
CA THR A 207 3.78 -2.20 -0.75
C THR A 207 5.12 -1.66 -1.30
N PRO A 208 6.27 -2.03 -0.74
CA PRO A 208 7.58 -1.70 -1.33
C PRO A 208 7.93 -2.55 -2.58
N SER A 209 7.15 -3.57 -2.92
CA SER A 209 7.34 -4.42 -4.10
C SER A 209 7.38 -3.61 -5.40
N LEU A 210 7.86 -4.18 -6.50
CA LEU A 210 8.07 -3.46 -7.76
C LEU A 210 6.77 -2.86 -8.33
N GLY A 211 5.68 -3.63 -8.38
CA GLY A 211 4.41 -3.18 -8.96
C GLY A 211 4.57 -2.62 -10.37
N ALA A 212 4.10 -1.38 -10.59
CA ALA A 212 4.20 -0.66 -11.85
C ALA A 212 5.46 0.23 -11.97
N SER A 213 6.46 0.09 -11.06
CA SER A 213 7.61 1.00 -10.97
C SER A 213 8.72 0.65 -11.99
N PHE A 214 8.38 0.46 -13.27
CA PHE A 214 9.34 0.26 -14.36
C PHE A 214 8.82 0.85 -15.68
N VAL A 215 9.75 1.17 -16.60
CA VAL A 215 9.46 1.99 -17.80
C VAL A 215 8.34 1.38 -18.66
N ALA A 216 8.41 0.09 -18.99
CA ALA A 216 7.40 -0.54 -19.83
C ALA A 216 5.98 -0.47 -19.23
N ALA A 217 5.83 -0.57 -17.89
CA ALA A 217 4.54 -0.42 -17.24
C ALA A 217 4.03 1.02 -17.31
N LEU A 218 4.93 2.02 -17.17
CA LEU A 218 4.55 3.43 -17.28
C LEU A 218 4.18 3.79 -18.73
N GLU A 219 4.82 3.20 -19.73
CA GLU A 219 4.42 3.33 -21.14
C GLU A 219 3.01 2.75 -21.36
N LEU A 220 2.72 1.59 -20.76
CA LEU A 220 1.38 0.98 -20.85
C LEU A 220 0.32 1.86 -20.16
N VAL A 221 0.63 2.50 -19.02
CA VAL A 221 -0.26 3.47 -18.35
C VAL A 221 -0.65 4.60 -19.29
N GLN A 222 0.32 5.13 -20.06
CA GLN A 222 0.07 6.19 -21.04
C GLN A 222 -0.79 5.68 -22.21
N GLU A 223 -0.48 4.51 -22.74
CA GLU A 223 -1.21 3.91 -23.86
C GLU A 223 -2.67 3.62 -23.50
N ARG A 224 -2.91 3.04 -22.31
CA ARG A 224 -4.24 2.70 -21.83
C ARG A 224 -5.01 3.88 -21.19
N LYS A 225 -4.38 5.06 -21.14
CA LYS A 225 -4.96 6.29 -20.60
C LYS A 225 -5.54 6.07 -19.19
N THR A 226 -4.77 5.43 -18.33
CA THR A 226 -5.15 5.17 -16.94
C THR A 226 -4.16 5.80 -15.97
N VAL A 227 -4.35 5.59 -14.68
CA VAL A 227 -3.50 6.15 -13.64
C VAL A 227 -2.85 5.07 -12.80
N THR A 228 -1.70 5.37 -12.23
CA THR A 228 -1.00 4.53 -11.26
C THR A 228 -0.37 5.37 -10.16
N GLY A 229 0.00 4.72 -9.05
CA GLY A 229 0.67 5.38 -7.95
C GLY A 229 1.27 4.38 -6.97
N GLY A 230 1.98 4.90 -6.02
CA GLY A 230 2.71 4.13 -5.00
C GLY A 230 4.01 4.85 -4.67
N LYS A 231 4.89 4.22 -3.92
CA LYS A 231 4.80 2.89 -3.31
C LYS A 231 5.18 2.93 -1.83
N ASP A 232 4.89 1.85 -1.11
CA ASP A 232 5.16 1.67 0.33
C ASP A 232 4.41 2.67 1.22
N GLY A 233 3.27 2.24 1.76
CA GLY A 233 2.38 3.08 2.59
C GLY A 233 3.10 3.74 3.77
N LYS A 234 2.88 5.05 3.95
CA LYS A 234 3.57 5.86 4.95
C LYS A 234 2.80 5.87 6.27
N THR A 235 3.16 4.97 7.16
CA THR A 235 2.64 4.88 8.53
C THR A 235 3.79 4.90 9.54
N GLY A 236 3.48 5.00 10.81
CA GLY A 236 4.39 4.74 11.94
C GLY A 236 5.67 5.60 11.93
N GLU A 237 6.81 4.94 12.13
CA GLU A 237 8.13 5.59 12.27
C GLU A 237 8.51 6.46 11.07
N THR A 238 8.22 6.00 9.84
CA THR A 238 8.57 6.77 8.64
C THR A 238 7.75 8.06 8.53
N LEU A 239 6.47 8.03 8.92
CA LEU A 239 5.67 9.24 9.04
C LEU A 239 6.32 10.19 10.05
N MET A 240 6.69 9.71 11.25
CA MET A 240 7.35 10.53 12.26
C MET A 240 8.68 11.13 11.77
N LYS A 241 9.50 10.34 11.07
CA LYS A 241 10.75 10.84 10.45
C LYS A 241 10.48 11.96 9.44
N SER A 242 9.47 11.81 8.59
CA SER A 242 9.12 12.82 7.56
C SER A 242 8.49 14.10 8.14
N VAL A 243 8.00 14.06 9.37
CA VAL A 243 7.49 15.23 10.13
C VAL A 243 8.58 15.88 10.96
N LEU A 244 9.45 15.11 11.61
CA LEU A 244 10.45 15.64 12.53
C LEU A 244 11.72 16.12 11.82
N ALA A 245 12.20 15.44 10.77
CA ALA A 245 13.41 15.84 10.07
C ALA A 245 13.33 17.28 9.49
N PRO A 246 12.20 17.74 8.91
CA PRO A 246 12.03 19.14 8.52
C PRO A 246 12.16 20.11 9.70
N MET A 247 11.62 19.77 10.87
CA MET A 247 11.76 20.60 12.08
C MET A 247 13.24 20.79 12.45
N PHE A 248 14.05 19.73 12.42
CA PHE A 248 15.49 19.83 12.67
C PHE A 248 16.19 20.71 11.62
N ALA A 249 15.87 20.53 10.33
CA ALA A 249 16.40 21.32 9.23
C ALA A 249 16.06 22.82 9.36
N LEU A 250 14.77 23.14 9.55
CA LEU A 250 14.27 24.52 9.64
C LEU A 250 14.75 25.26 10.90
N ARG A 251 15.02 24.52 11.98
CA ARG A 251 15.63 25.08 13.21
C ARG A 251 17.14 25.12 13.16
N ASN A 252 17.76 24.71 12.05
CA ASN A 252 19.21 24.58 11.90
C ASN A 252 19.89 23.74 12.97
N PHE A 253 19.19 22.72 13.49
CA PHE A 253 19.77 21.72 14.37
C PHE A 253 20.52 20.69 13.53
N ARG A 254 21.73 20.33 13.96
CA ARG A 254 22.54 19.34 13.25
C ARG A 254 22.27 17.95 13.83
N ILE A 255 21.58 17.08 13.11
CA ILE A 255 21.42 15.68 13.47
C ILE A 255 22.80 15.01 13.34
N LEU A 256 23.29 14.41 14.42
CA LEU A 256 24.54 13.65 14.48
C LEU A 256 24.27 12.16 14.23
N SER A 257 23.25 11.62 14.91
CA SER A 257 22.78 10.26 14.68
C SER A 257 21.25 10.15 14.89
N TRP A 258 20.66 9.21 14.17
CA TRP A 258 19.25 8.81 14.34
C TRP A 258 19.18 7.29 14.37
N VAL A 259 18.86 6.73 15.52
CA VAL A 259 18.73 5.29 15.74
C VAL A 259 17.26 4.98 15.93
N GLY A 260 16.72 4.05 15.14
CA GLY A 260 15.33 3.60 15.21
C GLY A 260 15.22 2.09 15.31
N HIS A 261 14.54 1.60 16.35
CA HIS A 261 14.26 0.19 16.54
C HIS A 261 12.78 -0.08 16.34
N ASN A 262 12.43 -1.02 15.44
CA ASN A 262 11.06 -1.42 15.16
C ASN A 262 10.85 -2.86 15.56
N ILE A 263 9.80 -3.12 16.33
CA ILE A 263 9.37 -4.47 16.70
C ILE A 263 7.89 -4.65 16.38
N PHE A 264 7.50 -5.77 15.80
CA PHE A 264 6.12 -6.13 15.50
C PHE A 264 5.99 -7.62 15.18
N GLY A 265 4.79 -8.19 15.28
CA GLY A 265 4.55 -9.63 15.21
C GLY A 265 3.52 -10.06 14.16
N ASN A 266 3.13 -9.18 13.23
CA ASN A 266 2.20 -9.54 12.16
C ASN A 266 2.87 -10.35 11.04
N ARG A 267 2.08 -10.81 10.07
CA ARG A 267 2.57 -11.64 8.95
C ARG A 267 3.59 -10.93 8.05
N ASP A 268 3.49 -9.61 7.88
CA ASP A 268 4.51 -8.86 7.15
C ASP A 268 5.84 -8.88 7.92
N GLY A 269 5.80 -8.80 9.26
CA GLY A 269 6.96 -9.00 10.13
C GLY A 269 7.61 -10.37 9.94
N LEU A 270 6.82 -11.42 9.87
CA LEU A 270 7.31 -12.78 9.62
C LEU A 270 7.99 -12.91 8.24
N VAL A 271 7.43 -12.29 7.20
CA VAL A 271 8.05 -12.26 5.86
C VAL A 271 9.34 -11.44 5.87
N LEU A 272 9.40 -10.34 6.64
CA LEU A 272 10.56 -9.47 6.76
C LEU A 272 11.65 -10.03 7.69
N ASP A 273 11.40 -11.10 8.41
CA ASP A 273 12.44 -11.83 9.13
C ASP A 273 13.40 -12.56 8.17
N ASP A 274 12.96 -12.80 6.93
CA ASP A 274 13.84 -13.23 5.84
C ASP A 274 14.79 -12.09 5.43
N PRO A 275 16.14 -12.31 5.45
CA PRO A 275 17.12 -11.27 5.16
C PRO A 275 16.95 -10.58 3.81
N ALA A 276 16.52 -11.31 2.77
CA ALA A 276 16.34 -10.77 1.43
C ALA A 276 15.18 -9.76 1.37
N ASN A 277 14.10 -10.01 2.13
CA ASN A 277 12.95 -9.13 2.19
C ASN A 277 13.22 -7.91 3.10
N LYS A 278 14.00 -8.09 4.18
CA LYS A 278 14.39 -7.06 5.16
C LYS A 278 15.22 -5.92 4.54
N GLU A 279 16.16 -6.25 3.66
CA GLU A 279 17.07 -5.29 3.01
C GLU A 279 16.31 -4.18 2.27
N SER A 280 15.24 -4.51 1.57
CA SER A 280 14.41 -3.55 0.81
C SER A 280 13.83 -2.45 1.70
N LYS A 281 13.37 -2.77 2.91
CA LYS A 281 12.76 -1.81 3.85
C LYS A 281 13.79 -0.97 4.60
N ILE A 282 14.94 -1.52 4.97
CA ILE A 282 15.99 -0.78 5.69
C ILE A 282 16.54 0.34 4.82
N ARG A 283 16.85 0.04 3.56
CA ARG A 283 17.45 1.01 2.62
C ARG A 283 16.59 2.24 2.38
N THR A 284 15.28 2.09 2.31
CA THR A 284 14.35 3.19 2.10
C THR A 284 14.27 4.14 3.30
N LYS A 285 14.36 3.61 4.53
CA LYS A 285 14.28 4.40 5.76
C LYS A 285 15.52 5.27 6.02
N ASP A 286 16.70 4.82 5.59
CA ASP A 286 17.96 5.53 5.80
C ASP A 286 18.12 6.74 4.90
N GLN A 287 17.60 6.69 3.68
CA GLN A 287 17.75 7.74 2.68
C GLN A 287 16.89 8.99 2.98
N LEU A 288 15.72 8.80 3.61
CA LEU A 288 14.76 9.88 3.86
C LEU A 288 15.35 11.03 4.68
N ILE A 289 16.03 10.72 5.79
CA ILE A 289 16.61 11.76 6.66
C ILE A 289 17.67 12.55 5.90
N GLN A 290 18.56 11.88 5.18
CA GLN A 290 19.60 12.54 4.39
C GLN A 290 19.04 13.49 3.33
N GLN A 291 17.97 13.10 2.66
CA GLN A 291 17.32 13.92 1.62
C GLN A 291 16.71 15.19 2.20
N ILE A 292 16.07 15.11 3.36
CA ILE A 292 15.46 16.27 4.02
C ILE A 292 16.50 17.23 4.59
N VAL A 293 17.52 16.72 5.31
CA VAL A 293 18.50 17.59 5.99
C VAL A 293 19.66 18.03 5.11
N GLY A 294 19.82 17.45 3.89
CA GLY A 294 20.86 17.82 2.92
C GLY A 294 22.27 17.30 3.21
N TYR A 295 22.46 16.48 4.24
CA TYR A 295 23.72 15.81 4.57
C TYR A 295 23.43 14.41 5.12
N LYS A 296 24.46 13.56 5.22
CA LYS A 296 24.33 12.19 5.73
C LYS A 296 24.66 12.13 7.22
N PRO A 297 23.68 12.06 8.14
CA PRO A 297 23.93 11.74 9.54
C PRO A 297 24.25 10.24 9.68
N GLN A 298 24.74 9.83 10.85
CA GLN A 298 24.80 8.41 11.17
C GLN A 298 23.37 7.90 11.42
N THR A 299 22.94 6.91 10.65
CA THR A 299 21.62 6.29 10.83
C THR A 299 21.77 4.81 11.15
N HIS A 300 20.86 4.30 11.99
CA HIS A 300 20.73 2.88 12.25
C HIS A 300 19.25 2.54 12.36
N VAL A 301 18.80 1.57 11.57
CA VAL A 301 17.42 1.07 11.61
C VAL A 301 17.47 -0.43 11.84
N SER A 302 16.74 -0.91 12.84
CA SER A 302 16.47 -2.33 13.02
C SER A 302 14.98 -2.64 12.88
N ILE A 303 14.70 -3.85 12.43
CA ILE A 303 13.35 -4.40 12.31
C ILE A 303 13.43 -5.83 12.84
N GLU A 304 12.69 -6.10 13.94
CA GLU A 304 12.70 -7.41 14.56
C GLU A 304 11.28 -7.98 14.65
N TYR A 305 11.14 -9.26 14.29
CA TYR A 305 9.90 -9.99 14.44
C TYR A 305 9.75 -10.49 15.88
N ILE A 306 8.66 -10.10 16.53
CA ILE A 306 8.31 -10.53 17.89
C ILE A 306 6.88 -11.05 17.85
N GLU A 307 6.71 -12.36 17.79
CA GLU A 307 5.43 -13.03 17.58
C GLU A 307 4.32 -12.54 18.55
N SER A 308 4.65 -12.32 19.81
CA SER A 308 3.69 -11.93 20.86
C SER A 308 3.14 -10.51 20.71
N LEU A 309 3.64 -9.71 19.79
CA LEU A 309 3.12 -8.36 19.51
C LEU A 309 1.99 -8.37 18.49
N ASP A 310 1.82 -9.46 17.74
CA ASP A 310 0.81 -9.56 16.69
C ASP A 310 0.82 -8.33 15.75
N ASP A 311 -0.31 -7.64 15.56
CA ASP A 311 -0.39 -6.46 14.68
C ASP A 311 0.06 -5.15 15.36
N TRP A 312 0.38 -5.19 16.65
CA TRP A 312 0.93 -4.05 17.37
C TRP A 312 2.39 -3.85 17.03
N LYS A 313 2.71 -2.63 16.64
CA LYS A 313 4.06 -2.21 16.25
C LYS A 313 4.55 -1.14 17.20
N THR A 314 5.77 -1.29 17.65
CA THR A 314 6.46 -0.27 18.43
C THR A 314 7.72 0.17 17.69
N ALA A 315 7.86 1.48 17.48
CA ALA A 315 9.09 2.12 17.05
C ALA A 315 9.63 2.95 18.21
N TRP A 316 10.88 2.72 18.59
CA TRP A 316 11.60 3.55 19.52
C TRP A 316 12.76 4.22 18.80
N ASP A 317 12.79 5.57 18.86
CA ASP A 317 13.77 6.37 18.15
C ASP A 317 14.58 7.21 19.13
N HIS A 318 15.91 7.23 18.90
CA HIS A 318 16.87 8.05 19.64
C HIS A 318 17.60 8.96 18.66
N ILE A 319 17.43 10.26 18.81
CA ILE A 319 18.00 11.29 17.94
C ILE A 319 19.03 12.09 18.76
N HIS A 320 20.31 11.98 18.38
CA HIS A 320 21.38 12.79 18.94
C HIS A 320 21.67 13.95 18.00
N PHE A 321 21.56 15.17 18.48
CA PHE A 321 21.72 16.36 17.66
C PHE A 321 22.48 17.47 18.36
N GLN A 322 23.04 18.38 17.57
CA GLN A 322 23.80 19.52 18.05
C GLN A 322 23.00 20.81 17.82
N GLY A 323 22.94 21.63 18.86
CA GLY A 323 22.35 22.96 18.83
C GLY A 323 23.41 24.05 19.00
N PHE A 324 22.96 25.20 19.54
CA PHE A 324 23.78 26.40 19.70
C PHE A 324 25.03 26.14 20.59
N LEU A 325 26.13 26.78 20.25
CA LEU A 325 27.43 26.65 20.92
C LEU A 325 28.01 25.23 20.93
N GLY A 326 27.59 24.39 19.97
CA GLY A 326 28.07 23.01 19.89
C GLY A 326 27.44 22.07 20.92
N THR A 327 26.46 22.53 21.69
CA THR A 327 25.82 21.73 22.75
C THR A 327 25.06 20.58 22.14
N LYS A 328 25.35 19.36 22.60
CA LYS A 328 24.71 18.14 22.16
C LYS A 328 23.51 17.82 23.03
N MET A 329 22.42 17.45 22.40
CA MET A 329 21.12 17.17 23.02
C MET A 329 20.56 15.89 22.47
N ILE A 330 19.57 15.32 23.15
CA ILE A 330 18.91 14.09 22.78
C ILE A 330 17.40 14.35 22.71
N MET A 331 16.78 13.83 21.66
CA MET A 331 15.33 13.66 21.57
C MET A 331 15.03 12.17 21.44
N GLN A 332 14.04 11.69 22.18
CA GLN A 332 13.56 10.33 22.07
C GLN A 332 12.04 10.35 21.92
N PHE A 333 11.51 9.40 21.14
CA PHE A 333 10.08 9.14 21.10
C PHE A 333 9.81 7.65 20.98
N ILE A 334 8.64 7.25 21.41
CA ILE A 334 8.07 5.93 21.20
C ILE A 334 6.77 6.12 20.42
N TRP A 335 6.68 5.44 19.28
CA TRP A 335 5.44 5.33 18.52
C TRP A 335 4.92 3.90 18.63
N GLN A 336 3.79 3.70 19.28
CA GLN A 336 3.12 2.42 19.35
C GLN A 336 1.75 2.50 18.67
N GLY A 337 1.48 1.59 17.74
CA GLY A 337 0.21 1.56 17.03
C GLY A 337 -0.05 0.20 16.42
N CYS A 338 -1.31 -0.08 16.15
CA CYS A 338 -1.72 -1.25 15.36
C CYS A 338 -1.50 -0.94 13.89
N ASP A 339 -0.65 -1.73 13.21
CA ASP A 339 -0.20 -1.45 11.85
C ASP A 339 -1.37 -1.46 10.84
N SER A 340 -2.27 -2.44 10.96
CA SER A 340 -3.46 -2.53 10.08
C SER A 340 -4.45 -1.38 10.31
N ILE A 341 -4.64 -0.92 11.55
CA ILE A 341 -5.52 0.21 11.86
C ILE A 341 -4.95 1.53 11.32
N LEU A 342 -3.64 1.70 11.36
CA LEU A 342 -2.98 2.89 10.80
C LEU A 342 -3.01 2.91 9.27
N ALA A 343 -2.94 1.75 8.63
CA ALA A 343 -2.87 1.63 7.17
C ALA A 343 -4.25 1.63 6.49
N ALA A 344 -5.26 1.04 7.11
CA ALA A 344 -6.59 0.85 6.50
C ALA A 344 -7.26 2.16 6.04
N PRO A 345 -7.30 3.25 6.82
CA PRO A 345 -7.90 4.50 6.35
C PRO A 345 -7.15 5.10 5.16
N LEU A 346 -5.81 4.96 5.10
CA LEU A 346 -5.03 5.43 3.95
C LEU A 346 -5.38 4.65 2.67
N VAL A 347 -5.65 3.34 2.79
CA VAL A 347 -6.11 2.51 1.66
C VAL A 347 -7.43 3.05 1.12
N LEU A 348 -8.38 3.42 1.99
CA LEU A 348 -9.67 3.99 1.59
C LEU A 348 -9.52 5.40 0.99
N ASP A 349 -8.68 6.26 1.57
CA ASP A 349 -8.37 7.59 1.03
C ASP A 349 -7.76 7.52 -0.36
N ILE A 350 -6.74 6.69 -0.53
CA ILE A 350 -6.07 6.46 -1.81
C ILE A 350 -7.07 5.91 -2.84
N ALA A 351 -7.96 4.99 -2.44
CA ALA A 351 -8.97 4.44 -3.33
C ALA A 351 -9.93 5.54 -3.83
N ARG A 352 -10.45 6.37 -2.93
CA ARG A 352 -11.36 7.48 -3.28
C ARG A 352 -10.69 8.49 -4.22
N LEU A 353 -9.48 8.92 -3.89
CA LEU A 353 -8.72 9.91 -4.70
C LEU A 353 -8.32 9.34 -6.06
N THR A 354 -7.90 8.08 -6.13
CA THR A 354 -7.51 7.44 -7.39
C THR A 354 -8.71 7.26 -8.33
N LEU A 355 -9.85 6.79 -7.81
CA LEU A 355 -11.08 6.67 -8.60
C LEU A 355 -11.59 8.02 -9.10
N PHE A 356 -11.46 9.07 -8.27
CA PHE A 356 -11.78 10.43 -8.64
C PHE A 356 -10.88 10.92 -9.79
N ALA A 357 -9.55 10.81 -9.67
CA ALA A 357 -8.60 11.23 -10.69
C ALA A 357 -8.82 10.48 -12.02
N HIS A 358 -8.99 9.16 -11.96
CA HIS A 358 -9.26 8.33 -13.13
C HIS A 358 -10.57 8.73 -13.84
N ARG A 359 -11.61 9.02 -13.07
CA ARG A 359 -12.91 9.47 -13.61
C ARG A 359 -12.83 10.84 -14.30
N ARG A 360 -11.90 11.68 -13.89
CA ARG A 360 -11.60 12.96 -14.54
C ARG A 360 -10.80 12.82 -15.84
N GLY A 361 -10.37 11.60 -16.18
CA GLY A 361 -9.54 11.33 -17.36
C GLY A 361 -8.07 11.68 -17.16
N GLU A 362 -7.59 11.77 -15.91
CA GLU A 362 -6.18 11.91 -15.63
C GLU A 362 -5.40 10.69 -16.09
N VAL A 363 -4.14 10.87 -16.48
CA VAL A 363 -3.29 9.80 -17.03
C VAL A 363 -1.89 9.89 -16.42
N GLY A 364 -1.34 8.73 -16.07
CA GLY A 364 0.03 8.65 -15.56
C GLY A 364 0.13 8.42 -14.07
N VAL A 365 1.23 8.88 -13.48
CA VAL A 365 1.50 8.73 -12.05
C VAL A 365 0.80 9.82 -11.25
N LEU A 366 0.02 9.44 -10.25
CA LEU A 366 -0.67 10.35 -9.33
C LEU A 366 0.31 10.90 -8.28
N ARG A 367 1.09 11.92 -8.67
CA ARG A 367 2.14 12.53 -7.82
C ARG A 367 1.55 13.23 -6.59
N GLN A 368 0.33 13.75 -6.68
CA GLN A 368 -0.40 14.38 -5.58
C GLN A 368 -0.67 13.43 -4.40
N LEU A 369 -0.53 12.11 -4.58
CA LEU A 369 -0.66 11.13 -3.51
C LEU A 369 0.65 10.88 -2.75
N ALA A 370 1.70 11.67 -2.97
CA ALA A 370 3.03 11.46 -2.38
C ALA A 370 3.02 11.34 -0.85
N CYS A 371 2.17 12.12 -0.16
CA CYS A 371 2.07 12.11 1.30
C CYS A 371 1.64 10.75 1.89
N PHE A 372 1.02 9.89 1.08
CA PHE A 372 0.61 8.55 1.50
C PHE A 372 1.71 7.49 1.39
N PHE A 373 2.85 7.80 0.75
CA PHE A 373 3.88 6.82 0.40
C PHE A 373 5.26 7.20 0.95
N LYS A 374 6.04 6.17 1.34
CA LYS A 374 7.44 6.32 1.76
C LYS A 374 8.37 6.55 0.57
N SER A 375 8.06 5.93 -0.56
CA SER A 375 8.82 6.04 -1.81
C SER A 375 7.86 6.43 -2.95
N PRO A 376 7.37 7.69 -2.96
CA PRO A 376 6.36 8.10 -3.92
C PRO A 376 6.92 8.07 -5.35
N MET A 377 6.14 7.49 -6.27
CA MET A 377 6.53 7.38 -7.68
C MET A 377 6.58 8.77 -8.33
N GLY A 378 7.72 9.10 -8.95
CA GLY A 378 7.90 10.35 -9.69
C GLY A 378 7.96 11.61 -8.81
N VAL A 379 8.19 11.47 -7.51
CA VAL A 379 8.36 12.57 -6.54
C VAL A 379 9.61 12.31 -5.71
N GLU A 380 10.51 13.28 -5.66
CA GLU A 380 11.76 13.23 -4.89
C GLU A 380 11.63 13.90 -3.51
N GLU A 381 10.54 14.65 -3.30
CA GLU A 381 10.25 15.32 -2.04
C GLU A 381 9.87 14.30 -0.95
N HIS A 382 10.46 14.44 0.23
CA HIS A 382 10.22 13.58 1.39
C HIS A 382 9.71 14.31 2.64
N ASP A 383 9.71 15.64 2.63
CA ASP A 383 9.05 16.45 3.66
C ASP A 383 7.54 16.19 3.60
N PHE A 384 6.97 15.73 4.72
CA PHE A 384 5.54 15.40 4.77
C PHE A 384 4.65 16.61 4.49
N PHE A 385 5.04 17.79 4.97
CA PHE A 385 4.25 19.02 4.79
C PHE A 385 4.24 19.46 3.33
N GLU A 386 5.39 19.37 2.65
CA GLU A 386 5.49 19.68 1.23
C GLU A 386 4.70 18.68 0.37
N GLN A 387 4.77 17.38 0.71
CA GLN A 387 3.97 16.36 0.05
C GLN A 387 2.47 16.54 0.29
N PHE A 388 2.07 16.94 1.50
CA PHE A 388 0.66 17.24 1.78
C PHE A 388 0.20 18.50 1.06
N ARG A 389 1.06 19.52 0.92
CA ARG A 389 0.79 20.72 0.13
C ARG A 389 0.53 20.38 -1.34
N MET A 390 1.27 19.42 -1.93
CA MET A 390 0.98 18.96 -3.31
C MET A 390 -0.45 18.43 -3.43
N LEU A 391 -0.94 17.70 -2.42
CA LEU A 391 -2.32 17.21 -2.38
C LEU A 391 -3.32 18.36 -2.22
N GLU A 392 -3.05 19.35 -1.35
CA GLU A 392 -3.89 20.54 -1.18
C GLU A 392 -4.00 21.36 -2.48
N GLU A 393 -2.87 21.59 -3.14
CA GLU A 393 -2.82 22.31 -4.43
C GLU A 393 -3.66 21.59 -5.49
N TYR A 394 -3.53 20.25 -5.58
CA TYR A 394 -4.36 19.45 -6.46
C TYR A 394 -5.86 19.61 -6.16
N VAL A 395 -6.26 19.48 -4.89
CA VAL A 395 -7.67 19.60 -4.47
C VAL A 395 -8.25 20.98 -4.81
N ARG A 396 -7.45 22.03 -4.66
CA ARG A 396 -7.87 23.43 -4.97
C ARG A 396 -7.95 23.74 -6.47
N ALA A 397 -7.24 22.96 -7.29
CA ALA A 397 -7.17 23.15 -8.73
C ALA A 397 -8.28 22.42 -9.51
N VAL A 398 -8.95 21.48 -8.89
CA VAL A 398 -9.97 20.60 -9.52
C VAL A 398 -11.39 20.92 -9.07
#